data_53e96f4b11a9c23aeb943d334c2f7b7d
#
_entry.id   53e96f4b11a9c23aeb943d334c2f7b7d
#
_cell.length_a   1.000
_cell.length_b   1.000
_cell.length_c   1.000
_cell.angle_alpha   90.00
_cell.angle_beta   90.00
_cell.angle_gamma   90.00
#
_symmetry.space_group_name_H-M   'P 1'
#
loop_
_entity.id
_entity.type
_entity.pdbx_description
1 polymer ?
#
loop_
_entity_poly.entity_id
_entity_poly.type
_entity_poly.pdbx_seq_one_letter_code
_entity_poly.pdbx_strand_id
1 'polypeptide(L)'
;MKNLIIVIHILLTFLLVGCVDKGLYVGEKKDGERHGYGTLTFSKRYYDFRKFPFIFKSDGYKYVGEFLDGEINGQGTLTLPNGSTRYVGEWKDGKKNGQGTNTFPNGNKYEGEWKDGKQHGQGTYTQTDGGKYEGEWKDDKR
;
A
#
# COMPACT_ATOMS: atom_id res chain seq x y z
N MET A 1 -12.81 46.73 4.42
CA MET A 1 -11.40 46.24 4.49
C MET A 1 -11.23 44.98 5.36
N LYS A 2 -11.95 44.84 6.50
CA LYS A 2 -11.81 43.62 7.35
C LYS A 2 -12.29 42.29 6.69
N ASN A 3 -13.30 42.34 5.83
CA ASN A 3 -13.85 41.14 5.19
C ASN A 3 -12.96 40.60 4.05
N LEU A 4 -12.16 41.43 3.43
CA LEU A 4 -11.24 41.02 2.36
C LEU A 4 -10.04 40.24 2.93
N ILE A 5 -9.58 40.57 4.12
CA ILE A 5 -8.46 39.89 4.80
C ILE A 5 -8.88 38.48 5.25
N ILE A 6 -10.14 38.30 5.70
CA ILE A 6 -10.65 36.99 6.11
C ILE A 6 -10.80 36.06 4.90
N VAL A 7 -11.27 36.55 3.76
CA VAL A 7 -11.37 35.77 2.51
C VAL A 7 -9.99 35.36 2.00
N ILE A 8 -9.01 36.25 2.07
CA ILE A 8 -7.62 35.92 1.66
C ILE A 8 -7.00 34.88 2.62
N HIS A 9 -7.27 34.94 3.92
CA HIS A 9 -6.79 33.94 4.88
C HIS A 9 -7.44 32.56 4.64
N ILE A 10 -8.73 32.51 4.35
CA ILE A 10 -9.42 31.26 4.03
C ILE A 10 -8.91 30.67 2.70
N LEU A 11 -8.68 31.52 1.68
CA LEU A 11 -8.06 31.07 0.42
C LEU A 11 -6.61 30.62 0.60
N LEU A 12 -5.83 31.28 1.47
CA LEU A 12 -4.43 30.91 1.72
C LEU A 12 -4.32 29.62 2.54
N THR A 13 -5.26 29.33 3.46
CA THR A 13 -5.31 28.07 4.19
C THR A 13 -5.76 26.91 3.30
N PHE A 14 -6.59 27.14 2.29
CA PHE A 14 -6.91 26.15 1.27
C PHE A 14 -5.76 25.90 0.28
N LEU A 15 -4.88 26.88 0.05
CA LEU A 15 -3.69 26.73 -0.80
C LEU A 15 -2.50 26.04 -0.08
N LEU A 16 -2.51 25.99 1.27
CA LEU A 16 -1.47 25.34 2.08
C LEU A 16 -1.85 23.93 2.56
N VAL A 17 -3.11 23.54 2.47
CA VAL A 17 -3.48 22.13 2.46
C VAL A 17 -3.14 21.61 1.06
N GLY A 18 -1.84 21.32 0.87
CA GLY A 18 -1.33 20.77 -0.36
C GLY A 18 -2.28 19.70 -0.85
N CYS A 19 -2.69 19.82 -2.10
CA CYS A 19 -3.37 18.79 -2.84
C CYS A 19 -2.41 17.59 -2.88
N VAL A 20 -2.40 16.81 -1.80
CA VAL A 20 -1.75 15.51 -1.78
C VAL A 20 -2.61 14.68 -2.70
N ASP A 21 -2.13 14.50 -3.92
CA ASP A 21 -2.77 13.66 -4.92
C ASP A 21 -2.72 12.22 -4.38
N LYS A 22 -3.77 11.88 -3.63
CA LYS A 22 -3.89 10.61 -2.89
C LYS A 22 -4.10 9.41 -3.80
N GLY A 23 -3.76 9.54 -5.10
CA GLY A 23 -4.07 8.55 -6.10
C GLY A 23 -5.58 8.51 -6.40
N LEU A 24 -5.94 7.85 -7.49
CA LEU A 24 -7.34 7.65 -7.85
C LEU A 24 -7.91 6.48 -7.04
N TYR A 25 -8.91 6.75 -6.21
CA TYR A 25 -9.67 5.73 -5.51
C TYR A 25 -11.06 5.56 -6.12
N VAL A 26 -11.44 4.31 -6.35
CA VAL A 26 -12.77 3.88 -6.79
C VAL A 26 -13.23 2.75 -5.89
N GLY A 27 -14.28 2.95 -5.12
CA GLY A 27 -14.77 1.95 -4.16
C GLY A 27 -15.67 2.54 -3.10
N GLU A 28 -15.98 1.72 -2.11
CA GLU A 28 -16.84 2.06 -0.99
C GLU A 28 -16.20 3.12 -0.09
N LYS A 29 -17.04 3.99 0.46
CA LYS A 29 -16.64 5.03 1.41
C LYS A 29 -17.59 5.08 2.59
N LYS A 30 -17.06 5.39 3.76
CA LYS A 30 -17.79 5.70 4.97
C LYS A 30 -17.25 7.00 5.54
N ASP A 31 -18.14 7.95 5.82
CA ASP A 31 -17.82 9.28 6.32
C ASP A 31 -16.77 10.05 5.49
N GLY A 32 -16.78 9.81 4.14
CA GLY A 32 -15.85 10.40 3.18
C GLY A 32 -14.50 9.68 3.06
N GLU A 33 -14.19 8.75 3.93
CA GLU A 33 -12.97 7.95 3.91
C GLU A 33 -13.15 6.63 3.14
N ARG A 34 -12.05 6.07 2.64
CA ARG A 34 -12.04 4.76 1.99
C ARG A 34 -12.45 3.69 3.00
N HIS A 35 -13.42 2.86 2.66
CA HIS A 35 -13.94 1.81 3.52
C HIS A 35 -14.45 0.66 2.66
N GLY A 36 -14.55 -0.57 3.23
CA GLY A 36 -14.99 -1.73 2.46
C GLY A 36 -14.08 -2.05 1.28
N TYR A 37 -14.63 -2.48 0.16
CA TYR A 37 -13.84 -2.95 -0.98
C TYR A 37 -13.62 -1.84 -2.02
N GLY A 38 -12.38 -1.73 -2.55
CA GLY A 38 -12.07 -0.70 -3.53
C GLY A 38 -10.76 -0.91 -4.27
N THR A 39 -10.53 0.02 -5.20
CA THR A 39 -9.31 0.12 -6.00
C THR A 39 -8.63 1.45 -5.73
N LEU A 40 -7.35 1.41 -5.40
CA LEU A 40 -6.49 2.58 -5.28
C LEU A 40 -5.36 2.51 -6.31
N THR A 41 -5.33 3.48 -7.22
CA THR A 41 -4.22 3.65 -8.17
C THR A 41 -3.30 4.75 -7.65
N PHE A 42 -2.05 4.41 -7.38
CA PHE A 42 -1.04 5.35 -6.88
C PHE A 42 -0.49 6.21 -8.03
N SER A 43 -0.33 7.51 -7.78
CA SER A 43 0.27 8.45 -8.73
C SER A 43 1.63 8.95 -8.26
N LYS A 44 2.44 9.54 -9.17
CA LYS A 44 3.81 10.07 -8.90
C LYS A 44 3.93 11.03 -7.73
N ARG A 45 2.84 11.69 -7.36
CA ARG A 45 2.84 12.77 -6.37
C ARG A 45 2.60 12.30 -4.94
N TYR A 46 2.37 11.00 -4.73
CA TYR A 46 2.07 10.50 -3.39
C TYR A 46 3.36 10.08 -2.68
N TYR A 47 3.94 11.03 -1.97
CA TYR A 47 5.04 10.79 -1.04
C TYR A 47 4.56 11.05 0.39
N ASP A 48 3.95 10.09 1.06
CA ASP A 48 3.87 10.11 2.51
C ASP A 48 4.79 9.03 3.09
N PHE A 49 6.06 9.35 3.22
CA PHE A 49 7.08 8.50 3.82
C PHE A 49 6.78 8.08 5.27
N ARG A 50 5.83 8.77 5.94
CA ARG A 50 5.47 8.49 7.34
C ARG A 50 4.43 7.40 7.46
N LYS A 51 3.47 7.35 6.52
CA LYS A 51 2.38 6.36 6.52
C LYS A 51 2.72 5.08 5.75
N PHE A 52 3.60 5.16 4.75
CA PHE A 52 3.95 4.04 3.86
C PHE A 52 5.45 3.98 3.60
N PRO A 53 6.29 3.74 4.62
CA PRO A 53 7.76 3.77 4.47
C PRO A 53 8.30 2.72 3.47
N PHE A 54 7.48 1.76 3.05
CA PHE A 54 7.87 0.68 2.14
C PHE A 54 7.11 0.67 0.81
N ILE A 55 6.17 1.59 0.59
CA ILE A 55 5.39 1.64 -0.63
C ILE A 55 5.67 2.93 -1.41
N PHE A 56 6.79 2.97 -2.08
CA PHE A 56 6.95 3.27 -3.48
C PHE A 56 7.06 4.72 -3.96
N LYS A 57 8.19 4.94 -4.57
CA LYS A 57 8.35 5.78 -5.75
C LYS A 57 7.57 5.10 -6.90
N SER A 58 6.24 5.27 -7.00
CA SER A 58 5.44 4.41 -7.87
C SER A 58 4.36 5.17 -8.63
N ASP A 59 4.65 5.37 -9.90
CA ASP A 59 3.61 5.64 -10.88
C ASP A 59 2.91 4.37 -11.28
N GLY A 60 1.58 4.36 -11.12
CA GLY A 60 0.74 3.33 -11.69
C GLY A 60 0.69 2.00 -10.94
N TYR A 61 1.19 1.92 -9.71
CA TYR A 61 0.84 0.78 -8.86
C TYR A 61 -0.65 0.82 -8.54
N LYS A 62 -1.24 -0.35 -8.48
CA LYS A 62 -2.67 -0.51 -8.20
C LYS A 62 -2.86 -1.48 -7.05
N TYR A 63 -3.61 -1.06 -6.05
CA TYR A 63 -4.13 -1.93 -5.02
C TYR A 63 -5.62 -2.18 -5.26
N VAL A 64 -6.03 -3.43 -5.12
CA VAL A 64 -7.43 -3.86 -5.15
C VAL A 64 -7.68 -4.71 -3.92
N GLY A 65 -8.59 -4.31 -3.07
CA GLY A 65 -8.86 -5.02 -1.82
C GLY A 65 -9.63 -4.19 -0.82
N GLU A 66 -9.50 -4.59 0.43
CA GLU A 66 -10.25 -4.03 1.55
C GLU A 66 -9.57 -2.79 2.15
N PHE A 67 -10.42 -1.88 2.63
CA PHE A 67 -10.03 -0.65 3.31
C PHE A 67 -10.81 -0.50 4.62
N LEU A 68 -10.16 0.00 5.64
CA LEU A 68 -10.75 0.37 6.91
C LEU A 68 -10.26 1.76 7.31
N ASP A 69 -11.19 2.69 7.53
CA ASP A 69 -10.93 4.06 8.00
C ASP A 69 -9.78 4.77 7.23
N GLY A 70 -9.88 4.72 5.90
CA GLY A 70 -8.93 5.35 4.97
C GLY A 70 -7.66 4.56 4.68
N GLU A 71 -7.38 3.46 5.37
CA GLU A 71 -6.16 2.67 5.22
C GLU A 71 -6.42 1.32 4.53
N ILE A 72 -5.38 0.77 3.87
CA ILE A 72 -5.40 -0.60 3.35
C ILE A 72 -5.43 -1.56 4.53
N ASN A 73 -6.44 -2.44 4.56
CA ASN A 73 -6.65 -3.39 5.65
C ASN A 73 -7.41 -4.62 5.11
N GLY A 74 -7.23 -5.81 5.69
CA GLY A 74 -7.88 -7.03 5.19
C GLY A 74 -7.18 -7.65 3.98
N GLN A 75 -7.93 -8.30 3.09
CA GLN A 75 -7.39 -8.99 1.91
C GLN A 75 -7.19 -8.03 0.73
N GLY A 76 -6.08 -8.20 0.02
CA GLY A 76 -5.85 -7.37 -1.15
C GLY A 76 -4.69 -7.78 -2.04
N THR A 77 -4.72 -7.24 -3.27
CA THR A 77 -3.73 -7.47 -4.32
C THR A 77 -3.06 -6.16 -4.71
N LEU A 78 -1.75 -6.14 -4.67
CA LEU A 78 -0.92 -5.05 -5.18
C LEU A 78 -0.32 -5.47 -6.53
N THR A 79 -0.56 -4.68 -7.57
CA THR A 79 0.00 -4.87 -8.91
C THR A 79 0.98 -3.76 -9.27
N LEU A 80 1.99 -4.12 -10.04
CA LEU A 80 2.96 -3.21 -10.63
C LEU A 80 2.34 -2.45 -11.82
N PRO A 81 2.95 -1.34 -12.27
CA PRO A 81 2.48 -0.59 -13.44
C PRO A 81 2.38 -1.41 -14.74
N ASN A 82 3.19 -2.45 -14.87
CA ASN A 82 3.17 -3.38 -16.01
C ASN A 82 2.05 -4.45 -15.91
N GLY A 83 1.19 -4.37 -14.88
CA GLY A 83 0.12 -5.33 -14.62
C GLY A 83 0.52 -6.60 -13.90
N SER A 84 1.82 -6.83 -13.63
CA SER A 84 2.27 -8.01 -12.88
C SER A 84 1.87 -7.90 -11.41
N THR A 85 1.44 -9.00 -10.83
CA THR A 85 1.13 -9.07 -9.39
C THR A 85 2.39 -8.99 -8.55
N ARG A 86 2.43 -8.05 -7.63
CA ARG A 86 3.53 -7.86 -6.68
C ARG A 86 3.29 -8.57 -5.35
N TYR A 87 2.06 -8.47 -4.83
CA TYR A 87 1.67 -9.08 -3.57
C TYR A 87 0.19 -9.42 -3.58
N VAL A 88 -0.14 -10.58 -3.04
CA VAL A 88 -1.51 -11.01 -2.74
C VAL A 88 -1.51 -11.53 -1.30
N GLY A 89 -2.43 -11.06 -0.47
CA GLY A 89 -2.53 -11.53 0.90
C GLY A 89 -3.14 -10.50 1.84
N GLU A 90 -2.88 -10.72 3.11
CA GLU A 90 -3.41 -9.92 4.20
C GLU A 90 -2.63 -8.63 4.41
N TRP A 91 -3.37 -7.59 4.79
CA TRP A 91 -2.86 -6.26 5.09
C TRP A 91 -3.41 -5.77 6.42
N LYS A 92 -2.60 -5.04 7.14
CA LYS A 92 -2.99 -4.35 8.36
C LYS A 92 -2.30 -2.99 8.42
N ASP A 93 -3.09 -1.93 8.60
CA ASP A 93 -2.60 -0.54 8.72
C ASP A 93 -1.61 -0.18 7.59
N GLY A 94 -1.97 -0.53 6.34
CA GLY A 94 -1.16 -0.30 5.14
C GLY A 94 0.08 -1.18 4.98
N LYS A 95 0.29 -2.16 5.85
CA LYS A 95 1.44 -3.08 5.81
C LYS A 95 1.01 -4.50 5.50
N LYS A 96 1.89 -5.27 4.84
CA LYS A 96 1.71 -6.72 4.70
C LYS A 96 1.68 -7.36 6.08
N ASN A 97 0.68 -8.19 6.33
CA ASN A 97 0.50 -8.87 7.61
C ASN A 97 -0.22 -10.20 7.36
N GLY A 98 -0.13 -11.17 8.29
CA GLY A 98 -0.77 -12.48 8.11
C GLY A 98 -0.20 -13.27 6.93
N GLN A 99 -1.03 -14.01 6.22
CA GLN A 99 -0.61 -14.83 5.09
C GLN A 99 -0.55 -14.06 3.78
N GLY A 100 0.47 -14.33 2.96
CA GLY A 100 0.57 -13.70 1.65
C GLY A 100 1.73 -14.16 0.78
N THR A 101 1.56 -13.92 -0.52
CA THR A 101 2.56 -14.23 -1.55
C THR A 101 3.12 -12.93 -2.14
N ASN A 102 4.44 -12.80 -2.12
CA ASN A 102 5.15 -11.69 -2.75
C ASN A 102 6.02 -12.18 -3.90
N THR A 103 5.88 -11.55 -5.07
CA THR A 103 6.77 -11.75 -6.20
C THR A 103 7.79 -10.61 -6.26
N PHE A 104 9.07 -10.93 -6.21
CA PHE A 104 10.15 -9.95 -6.26
C PHE A 104 10.46 -9.51 -7.70
N PRO A 105 11.14 -8.36 -7.92
CA PRO A 105 11.48 -7.89 -9.29
C PRO A 105 12.29 -8.88 -10.13
N ASN A 106 13.08 -9.72 -9.50
CA ASN A 106 13.86 -10.78 -10.13
C ASN A 106 13.06 -12.06 -10.43
N GLY A 107 11.74 -12.06 -10.13
CA GLY A 107 10.86 -13.21 -10.34
C GLY A 107 10.81 -14.21 -9.20
N ASN A 108 11.69 -14.10 -8.20
CA ASN A 108 11.63 -14.94 -7.00
C ASN A 108 10.31 -14.71 -6.27
N LYS A 109 9.87 -15.70 -5.50
CA LYS A 109 8.62 -15.63 -4.72
C LYS A 109 8.86 -15.96 -3.25
N TYR A 110 8.10 -15.30 -2.38
CA TYR A 110 7.93 -15.71 -1.01
C TYR A 110 6.43 -15.94 -0.75
N GLU A 111 6.12 -17.06 -0.15
CA GLU A 111 4.77 -17.44 0.26
C GLU A 111 4.82 -17.87 1.73
N GLY A 112 4.08 -17.17 2.60
CA GLY A 112 4.12 -17.43 4.02
C GLY A 112 3.62 -16.27 4.86
N GLU A 113 4.05 -16.27 6.11
CA GLU A 113 3.63 -15.29 7.11
C GLU A 113 4.38 -13.95 6.95
N TRP A 114 3.65 -12.88 7.21
CA TRP A 114 4.12 -11.51 7.20
C TRP A 114 3.78 -10.82 8.51
N LYS A 115 4.69 -9.99 9.00
CA LYS A 115 4.47 -9.14 10.15
C LYS A 115 5.09 -7.76 9.91
N ASP A 116 4.27 -6.70 10.02
CA ASP A 116 4.69 -5.31 9.83
C ASP A 116 5.47 -5.05 8.53
N GLY A 117 5.08 -5.74 7.43
CA GLY A 117 5.70 -5.63 6.11
C GLY A 117 6.91 -6.53 5.86
N LYS A 118 7.33 -7.33 6.85
CA LYS A 118 8.49 -8.23 6.80
C LYS A 118 8.07 -9.68 6.75
N GLN A 119 8.88 -10.53 6.11
CA GLN A 119 8.77 -11.98 6.17
C GLN A 119 8.97 -12.44 7.62
N HIS A 120 8.04 -13.28 8.10
CA HIS A 120 8.03 -13.75 9.49
C HIS A 120 7.41 -15.15 9.56
N GLY A 121 7.55 -15.85 10.70
CA GLY A 121 6.93 -17.17 10.91
C GLY A 121 7.34 -18.20 9.86
N GLN A 122 6.41 -19.07 9.49
CA GLN A 122 6.66 -20.11 8.49
C GLN A 122 6.49 -19.55 7.07
N GLY A 123 7.42 -19.92 6.17
CA GLY A 123 7.31 -19.50 4.79
C GLY A 123 8.27 -20.19 3.84
N THR A 124 7.90 -20.15 2.57
CA THR A 124 8.64 -20.73 1.45
C THR A 124 9.18 -19.61 0.55
N TYR A 125 10.46 -19.61 0.32
CA TYR A 125 11.11 -18.77 -0.67
C TYR A 125 11.53 -19.61 -1.86
N THR A 126 11.06 -19.28 -3.06
CA THR A 126 11.36 -19.97 -4.30
C THR A 126 12.11 -19.03 -5.25
N GLN A 127 13.26 -19.49 -5.74
CA GLN A 127 14.06 -18.80 -6.75
C GLN A 127 13.62 -19.18 -8.16
N THR A 128 13.89 -18.33 -9.13
CA THR A 128 13.55 -18.58 -10.54
C THR A 128 14.32 -19.74 -11.16
N ASP A 129 15.47 -20.11 -10.61
CA ASP A 129 16.29 -21.28 -11.00
C ASP A 129 15.81 -22.59 -10.38
N GLY A 130 14.73 -22.55 -9.57
CA GLY A 130 14.16 -23.71 -8.89
C GLY A 130 14.67 -23.91 -7.46
N GLY A 131 15.64 -23.12 -7.00
CA GLY A 131 16.09 -23.17 -5.62
C GLY A 131 14.95 -22.84 -4.66
N LYS A 132 14.84 -23.60 -3.56
CA LYS A 132 13.76 -23.45 -2.58
C LYS A 132 14.30 -23.47 -1.15
N TYR A 133 13.80 -22.58 -0.32
CA TYR A 133 13.93 -22.63 1.13
C TYR A 133 12.54 -22.67 1.74
N GLU A 134 12.33 -23.58 2.67
CA GLU A 134 11.10 -23.72 3.43
C GLU A 134 11.48 -23.80 4.91
N GLY A 135 10.93 -22.92 5.74
CA GLY A 135 11.26 -22.86 7.15
C GLY A 135 10.84 -21.56 7.83
N GLU A 136 11.44 -21.34 8.99
CA GLU A 136 11.13 -20.20 9.83
C GLU A 136 11.84 -18.92 9.36
N TRP A 137 11.15 -17.81 9.47
CA TRP A 137 11.60 -16.47 9.12
C TRP A 137 11.41 -15.52 10.28
N LYS A 138 12.34 -14.62 10.48
CA LYS A 138 12.25 -13.55 11.47
C LYS A 138 12.80 -12.24 10.90
N ASP A 139 11.92 -11.25 10.71
CA ASP A 139 12.29 -9.92 10.21
C ASP A 139 13.15 -9.97 8.94
N ASP A 140 12.64 -10.68 7.89
CA ASP A 140 13.28 -10.92 6.59
C ASP A 140 14.54 -11.82 6.62
N LYS A 141 14.84 -12.45 7.75
CA LYS A 141 15.98 -13.38 7.89
C LYS A 141 15.50 -14.81 8.08
N ARG A 142 16.29 -15.73 7.55
CA ARG A 142 16.14 -17.19 7.72
C ARG A 142 16.83 -17.64 8.99
#